data_bb9d7e55ae32a5712ab30d3ecf7b6287
#
_entry.id   bb9d7e55ae32a5712ab30d3ecf7b6287
#
_cell.length_a   1.000
_cell.length_b   1.000
_cell.length_c   1.000
_cell.angle_alpha   90.00
_cell.angle_beta   90.00
_cell.angle_gamma   90.00
#
_symmetry.space_group_name_H-M   'P 1'
#
loop_
_entity.id
_entity.type
_entity.pdbx_description
1 polymer ?
#
loop_
_entity_poly.entity_id
_entity_poly.type
_entity_poly.pdbx_seq_one_letter_code
_entity_poly.pdbx_strand_id
1 'polypeptide(L)'
;MELTQEDYIIICGDFGLCWAKDKTFEYHCKNFAEKPYTILWVQGNHENYDMIGEYPLEEWHGGKVRHIIRDKVILLERGQVFEIEGKSFFAFGGASSHDIQGGILDRQTVDFAEQKRRADRAHLPYRILQESWWPQELPTEGELQEGLRNLERYHYEVDYVVPHCCG
;
A
#
# COMPACT_ATOMS: atom_id res chain seq x y z
N MET A 1 -1.65 -1.09 -28.60
CA MET A 1 -2.82 -0.44 -27.98
C MET A 1 -2.25 0.70 -27.17
N GLU A 2 -2.72 1.92 -27.37
CA GLU A 2 -2.31 3.07 -26.54
C GLU A 2 -3.30 3.21 -25.40
N LEU A 3 -2.81 3.42 -24.18
CA LEU A 3 -3.64 3.67 -23.00
C LEU A 3 -4.25 5.07 -23.07
N THR A 4 -5.47 5.22 -22.58
CA THR A 4 -6.29 6.43 -22.61
C THR A 4 -6.72 6.86 -21.21
N GLN A 5 -7.48 7.94 -21.09
CA GLN A 5 -8.02 8.40 -19.82
C GLN A 5 -9.09 7.46 -19.22
N GLU A 6 -9.62 6.55 -20.01
CA GLU A 6 -10.58 5.54 -19.56
C GLU A 6 -9.90 4.29 -19.00
N ASP A 7 -8.57 4.14 -19.21
CA ASP A 7 -7.84 2.98 -18.77
C ASP A 7 -7.30 3.12 -17.36
N TYR A 8 -7.36 2.02 -16.61
CA TYR A 8 -6.77 1.88 -15.28
C TYR A 8 -5.63 0.88 -15.30
N ILE A 9 -4.52 1.24 -14.65
CA ILE A 9 -3.44 0.30 -14.32
C ILE A 9 -3.54 -0.01 -12.83
N ILE A 10 -3.65 -1.29 -12.48
CA ILE A 10 -3.70 -1.72 -11.07
C ILE A 10 -2.35 -2.26 -10.66
N ILE A 11 -1.77 -1.67 -9.60
CA ILE A 11 -0.52 -2.11 -8.98
C ILE A 11 -0.86 -2.84 -7.67
N CYS A 12 -0.48 -4.12 -7.60
CA CYS A 12 -0.80 -4.99 -6.47
C CYS A 12 0.26 -4.91 -5.37
N GLY A 13 0.52 -3.71 -4.85
CA GLY A 13 1.45 -3.44 -3.74
C GLY A 13 2.88 -3.14 -4.16
N ASP A 14 3.68 -2.72 -3.20
CA ASP A 14 5.10 -2.38 -3.33
C ASP A 14 5.38 -1.38 -4.47
N PHE A 15 4.53 -0.37 -4.58
CA PHE A 15 4.65 0.63 -5.64
C PHE A 15 5.90 1.49 -5.48
N GLY A 16 6.32 1.74 -4.24
CA GLY A 16 7.53 2.49 -3.93
C GLY A 16 7.44 4.00 -4.21
N LEU A 17 6.31 4.52 -4.69
CA LEU A 17 6.15 5.96 -4.94
C LEU A 17 6.21 6.76 -3.64
N CYS A 18 5.46 6.34 -2.63
CA CYS A 18 5.38 7.01 -1.34
C CYS A 18 6.47 6.49 -0.39
N TRP A 19 7.74 6.73 -0.69
CA TRP A 19 8.85 6.35 0.20
C TRP A 19 9.43 7.53 0.96
N ALA A 20 9.74 8.61 0.26
CA ALA A 20 10.25 9.85 0.86
C ALA A 20 9.81 11.06 0.01
N LYS A 21 9.51 12.20 0.67
CA LYS A 21 9.20 13.47 -0.02
C LYS A 21 10.49 14.15 -0.48
N ASP A 22 11.08 13.60 -1.53
CA ASP A 22 12.32 14.10 -2.13
C ASP A 22 12.14 14.47 -3.61
N LYS A 23 13.23 14.84 -4.26
CA LYS A 23 13.22 15.20 -5.69
C LYS A 23 12.80 14.03 -6.59
N THR A 24 13.04 12.79 -6.16
CA THR A 24 12.64 11.59 -6.90
C THR A 24 11.12 11.45 -6.87
N PHE A 25 10.52 11.62 -5.69
CA PHE A 25 9.07 11.66 -5.54
C PHE A 25 8.43 12.77 -6.40
N GLU A 26 8.96 14.00 -6.33
CA GLU A 26 8.46 15.12 -7.13
C GLU A 26 8.54 14.84 -8.64
N TYR A 27 9.65 14.23 -9.10
CA TYR A 27 9.82 13.84 -10.49
C TYR A 27 8.78 12.80 -10.92
N HIS A 28 8.58 11.75 -10.11
CA HIS A 28 7.59 10.72 -10.40
C HIS A 28 6.16 11.28 -10.38
N CYS A 29 5.84 12.17 -9.44
CA CYS A 29 4.53 12.81 -9.39
C CYS A 29 4.23 13.61 -10.67
N LYS A 30 5.19 14.39 -11.15
CA LYS A 30 5.04 15.12 -12.43
C LYS A 30 4.84 14.17 -13.60
N ASN A 31 5.66 13.12 -13.66
CA ASN A 31 5.57 12.13 -14.74
C ASN A 31 4.22 11.40 -14.76
N PHE A 32 3.74 10.95 -13.58
CA PHE A 32 2.44 10.27 -13.51
C PHE A 32 1.26 11.20 -13.76
N ALA A 33 1.33 12.47 -13.37
CA ALA A 33 0.30 13.45 -13.65
C ALA A 33 0.08 13.68 -15.16
N GLU A 34 1.10 13.48 -15.99
CA GLU A 34 1.05 13.62 -17.45
C GLU A 34 0.57 12.36 -18.18
N LYS A 35 0.42 11.22 -17.47
CA LYS A 35 -0.02 9.98 -18.13
C LYS A 35 -1.50 10.07 -18.58
N PRO A 36 -1.85 9.45 -19.70
CA PRO A 36 -3.23 9.46 -20.17
C PRO A 36 -4.16 8.54 -19.36
N TYR A 37 -3.65 7.66 -18.51
CA TYR A 37 -4.37 6.69 -17.71
C TYR A 37 -4.32 7.02 -16.23
N THR A 38 -5.13 6.33 -15.43
CA THR A 38 -5.13 6.40 -13.97
C THR A 38 -4.45 5.15 -13.37
N ILE A 39 -3.63 5.35 -12.35
CA ILE A 39 -3.01 4.26 -11.59
C ILE A 39 -3.83 4.05 -10.31
N LEU A 40 -4.32 2.83 -10.13
CA LEU A 40 -4.89 2.32 -8.90
C LEU A 40 -3.87 1.43 -8.21
N TRP A 41 -3.80 1.49 -6.90
CA TRP A 41 -2.78 0.77 -6.16
C TRP A 41 -3.33 0.28 -4.81
N VAL A 42 -2.95 -0.91 -4.37
CA VAL A 42 -3.17 -1.40 -3.00
C VAL A 42 -1.83 -1.38 -2.24
N GLN A 43 -1.88 -1.29 -0.92
CA GLN A 43 -0.65 -1.28 -0.11
C GLN A 43 0.10 -2.61 -0.22
N GLY A 44 1.43 -2.53 -0.28
CA GLY A 44 2.35 -3.65 -0.06
C GLY A 44 2.95 -3.62 1.34
N ASN A 45 3.95 -4.45 1.60
CA ASN A 45 4.73 -4.40 2.84
C ASN A 45 5.95 -3.45 2.75
N HIS A 46 6.33 -3.03 1.55
CA HIS A 46 7.40 -2.07 1.29
C HIS A 46 6.84 -0.66 1.00
N GLU A 47 6.09 -0.10 1.96
CA GLU A 47 5.48 1.22 1.84
C GLU A 47 5.81 2.09 3.05
N ASN A 48 5.95 3.40 2.84
CA ASN A 48 6.01 4.35 3.95
C ASN A 48 4.60 4.75 4.37
N TYR A 49 4.05 4.02 5.33
CA TYR A 49 2.69 4.22 5.82
C TYR A 49 2.47 5.57 6.52
N ASP A 50 3.51 6.16 7.11
CA ASP A 50 3.42 7.50 7.69
C ASP A 50 3.18 8.53 6.59
N MET A 51 3.93 8.45 5.49
CA MET A 51 3.74 9.33 4.34
C MET A 51 2.38 9.14 3.67
N ILE A 52 1.93 7.90 3.52
CA ILE A 52 0.60 7.58 2.99
C ILE A 52 -0.49 8.17 3.88
N GLY A 53 -0.33 8.09 5.20
CA GLY A 53 -1.27 8.60 6.19
C GLY A 53 -1.51 10.10 6.14
N GLU A 54 -0.62 10.88 5.52
CA GLU A 54 -0.78 12.33 5.36
C GLU A 54 -1.84 12.72 4.31
N TYR A 55 -2.19 11.80 3.41
CA TYR A 55 -3.23 12.04 2.41
C TYR A 55 -4.62 11.78 3.02
N PRO A 56 -5.60 12.65 2.78
CA PRO A 56 -6.94 12.48 3.34
C PRO A 56 -7.64 11.26 2.75
N LEU A 57 -8.49 10.64 3.58
CA LEU A 57 -9.44 9.63 3.11
C LEU A 57 -10.57 10.32 2.37
N GLU A 58 -10.91 9.79 1.20
CA GLU A 58 -11.99 10.28 0.35
C GLU A 58 -12.84 9.11 -0.17
N GLU A 59 -14.08 9.36 -0.53
CA GLU A 59 -14.95 8.37 -1.17
C GLU A 59 -14.74 8.41 -2.70
N TRP A 60 -14.58 7.22 -3.29
CA TRP A 60 -14.40 7.06 -4.72
C TRP A 60 -14.97 5.70 -5.16
N HIS A 61 -15.87 5.68 -6.14
CA HIS A 61 -16.46 4.45 -6.70
C HIS A 61 -16.99 3.45 -5.67
N GLY A 62 -17.56 3.96 -4.56
CA GLY A 62 -18.19 3.14 -3.51
C GLY A 62 -17.27 2.70 -2.38
N GLY A 63 -15.97 2.98 -2.46
CA GLY A 63 -14.97 2.68 -1.43
C GLY A 63 -14.13 3.87 -1.02
N LYS A 64 -13.34 3.70 0.02
CA LYS A 64 -12.40 4.71 0.54
C LYS A 64 -11.07 4.64 -0.16
N VAL A 65 -10.53 5.81 -0.49
CA VAL A 65 -9.25 5.96 -1.20
C VAL A 65 -8.42 7.09 -0.62
N ARG A 66 -7.14 7.15 -1.03
CA ARG A 66 -6.30 8.35 -0.92
C ARG A 66 -5.78 8.75 -2.29
N HIS A 67 -6.02 9.99 -2.67
CA HIS A 67 -5.46 10.57 -3.88
C HIS A 67 -4.03 11.05 -3.62
N ILE A 68 -3.03 10.27 -4.01
CA ILE A 68 -1.62 10.68 -3.93
C ILE A 68 -1.34 11.76 -4.98
N ILE A 69 -1.89 11.55 -6.18
CA ILE A 69 -1.98 12.55 -7.23
C ILE A 69 -3.43 12.57 -7.67
N ARG A 70 -4.08 13.74 -7.53
CA ARG A 70 -5.52 13.89 -7.83
C ARG A 70 -5.87 13.26 -9.18
N ASP A 71 -6.80 12.30 -9.16
CA ASP A 71 -7.35 11.59 -10.32
C ASP A 71 -6.31 10.86 -11.21
N LYS A 72 -5.08 10.68 -10.72
CA LYS A 72 -3.99 10.03 -11.46
C LYS A 72 -3.32 8.88 -10.72
N VAL A 73 -3.08 9.03 -9.42
CA VAL A 73 -2.55 7.96 -8.58
C VAL A 73 -3.40 7.85 -7.34
N ILE A 74 -4.14 6.77 -7.25
CA ILE A 74 -5.18 6.55 -6.23
C ILE A 74 -4.85 5.26 -5.47
N LEU A 75 -4.64 5.41 -4.17
CA LEU A 75 -4.54 4.27 -3.27
C LEU A 75 -5.93 3.78 -2.91
N LEU A 76 -6.20 2.53 -3.19
CA LEU A 76 -7.40 1.82 -2.77
C LEU A 76 -7.20 1.32 -1.33
N GLU A 77 -8.01 1.82 -0.41
CA GLU A 77 -7.90 1.42 1.01
C GLU A 77 -8.28 -0.05 1.19
N ARG A 78 -7.69 -0.64 2.22
CA ARG A 78 -7.86 -2.05 2.56
C ARG A 78 -9.29 -2.36 2.98
N GLY A 79 -9.83 -3.49 2.50
CA GLY A 79 -11.16 -3.96 2.85
C GLY A 79 -12.30 -3.25 2.13
N GLN A 80 -12.00 -2.44 1.10
CA GLN A 80 -13.02 -1.72 0.33
C GLN A 80 -13.42 -2.49 -0.93
N VAL A 81 -14.67 -2.27 -1.37
CA VAL A 81 -15.16 -2.73 -2.67
C VAL A 81 -15.43 -1.51 -3.54
N PHE A 82 -14.92 -1.54 -4.76
CA PHE A 82 -15.05 -0.48 -5.74
C PHE A 82 -15.83 -0.95 -6.94
N GLU A 83 -16.72 -0.09 -7.47
CA GLU A 83 -17.43 -0.36 -8.70
C GLU A 83 -16.83 0.47 -9.85
N ILE A 84 -16.13 -0.21 -10.75
CA ILE A 84 -15.43 0.39 -11.88
C ILE A 84 -15.96 -0.26 -13.16
N GLU A 85 -16.53 0.52 -14.06
CA GLU A 85 -17.10 0.04 -15.35
C GLU A 85 -18.08 -1.14 -15.22
N GLY A 86 -18.88 -1.12 -14.15
CA GLY A 86 -19.88 -2.16 -13.89
C GLY A 86 -19.28 -3.48 -13.38
N LYS A 87 -18.04 -3.46 -12.92
CA LYS A 87 -17.33 -4.56 -12.27
C LYS A 87 -16.99 -4.21 -10.83
N SER A 88 -17.07 -5.19 -9.96
CA SER A 88 -16.74 -5.07 -8.54
C SER A 88 -15.32 -5.55 -8.26
N PHE A 89 -14.54 -4.71 -7.56
CA PHE A 89 -13.15 -4.95 -7.18
C PHE A 89 -13.00 -4.89 -5.66
N PHE A 90 -12.66 -5.99 -5.03
CA PHE A 90 -12.32 -6.00 -3.61
C PHE A 90 -10.81 -5.78 -3.43
N ALA A 91 -10.43 -4.67 -2.79
CA ALA A 91 -9.04 -4.33 -2.51
C ALA A 91 -8.63 -4.78 -1.12
N PHE A 92 -7.54 -5.55 -1.03
CA PHE A 92 -6.99 -5.98 0.26
C PHE A 92 -5.47 -6.11 0.21
N GLY A 93 -4.77 -5.00 0.36
CA GLY A 93 -3.31 -4.95 0.35
C GLY A 93 -2.67 -5.28 1.71
N GLY A 94 -1.34 -5.29 1.71
CA GLY A 94 -0.50 -5.57 2.86
C GLY A 94 -0.06 -7.03 2.93
N ALA A 95 1.14 -7.24 3.47
CA ALA A 95 1.71 -8.56 3.73
C ALA A 95 2.76 -8.47 4.84
N SER A 96 3.10 -9.60 5.45
CA SER A 96 4.22 -9.67 6.37
C SER A 96 5.55 -9.62 5.63
N SER A 97 6.45 -8.75 6.05
CA SER A 97 7.82 -8.70 5.53
C SER A 97 8.57 -10.01 5.77
N HIS A 98 9.28 -10.49 4.75
CA HIS A 98 10.06 -11.73 4.82
C HIS A 98 11.52 -11.48 5.22
N ASP A 99 12.03 -10.27 5.09
CA ASP A 99 13.41 -9.88 5.31
C ASP A 99 13.63 -9.25 6.71
N ILE A 100 13.08 -9.90 7.72
CA ILE A 100 13.13 -9.51 9.12
C ILE A 100 13.75 -10.58 10.04
N GLN A 101 14.55 -11.51 9.48
CA GLN A 101 15.17 -12.57 10.27
C GLN A 101 16.16 -12.03 11.33
N GLY A 102 16.75 -10.87 11.07
CA GLY A 102 17.60 -10.12 12.02
C GLY A 102 16.83 -9.23 12.98
N GLY A 103 15.50 -9.19 12.84
CA GLY A 103 14.57 -8.41 13.68
C GLY A 103 14.10 -7.11 13.04
N ILE A 104 13.13 -6.49 13.71
CA ILE A 104 12.69 -5.12 13.46
C ILE A 104 13.35 -4.29 14.54
N LEU A 105 14.30 -3.46 14.15
CA LEU A 105 15.14 -2.69 15.06
C LEU A 105 14.54 -1.30 15.29
N ASP A 106 14.53 -0.85 16.54
CA ASP A 106 14.08 0.49 16.89
C ASP A 106 15.29 1.37 17.27
N ARG A 107 15.52 2.46 16.52
CA ARG A 107 16.60 3.42 16.79
C ARG A 107 16.53 4.06 18.16
N GLN A 108 15.37 4.07 18.80
CA GLN A 108 15.16 4.69 20.09
C GLN A 108 15.60 3.77 21.26
N THR A 109 15.86 2.50 21.00
CA THR A 109 16.31 1.57 22.04
C THR A 109 17.81 1.73 22.34
N VAL A 110 18.18 1.53 23.60
CA VAL A 110 19.58 1.68 24.05
C VAL A 110 20.53 0.65 23.42
N ASP A 111 20.00 -0.47 22.98
CA ASP A 111 20.73 -1.60 22.42
C ASP A 111 20.67 -1.68 20.88
N PHE A 112 20.08 -0.67 20.21
CA PHE A 112 19.97 -0.62 18.75
C PHE A 112 21.29 -0.94 18.03
N ALA A 113 22.38 -0.29 18.45
CA ALA A 113 23.69 -0.48 17.83
C ALA A 113 24.25 -1.90 18.01
N GLU A 114 23.89 -2.55 19.10
CA GLU A 114 24.30 -3.93 19.38
C GLU A 114 23.47 -4.91 18.54
N GLN A 115 22.14 -4.75 18.53
CA GLN A 115 21.23 -5.55 17.71
C GLN A 115 21.60 -5.47 16.23
N LYS A 116 21.85 -4.25 15.71
CA LYS A 116 22.31 -4.04 14.34
C LYS A 116 23.60 -4.78 14.05
N ARG A 117 24.63 -4.62 14.90
CA ARG A 117 25.91 -5.34 14.73
C ARG A 117 25.74 -6.86 14.76
N ARG A 118 24.80 -7.36 15.59
CA ARG A 118 24.50 -8.79 15.66
C ARG A 118 23.90 -9.29 14.35
N ALA A 119 22.91 -8.58 13.81
CA ALA A 119 22.30 -8.90 12.52
C ALA A 119 23.33 -8.86 11.39
N ASP A 120 24.15 -7.78 11.31
CA ASP A 120 25.20 -7.61 10.31
C ASP A 120 26.21 -8.76 10.34
N ARG A 121 26.69 -9.18 11.53
CA ARG A 121 27.61 -10.31 11.69
C ARG A 121 27.02 -11.66 11.27
N ALA A 122 25.74 -11.82 11.51
CA ALA A 122 25.01 -13.05 11.17
C ALA A 122 24.53 -13.03 9.70
N HIS A 123 24.77 -11.95 8.97
CA HIS A 123 24.24 -11.70 7.61
C HIS A 123 22.73 -11.91 7.51
N LEU A 124 22.00 -11.53 8.58
CA LEU A 124 20.54 -11.60 8.62
C LEU A 124 19.93 -10.26 8.17
N PRO A 125 19.00 -10.24 7.24
CA PRO A 125 18.29 -9.03 6.86
C PRO A 125 17.45 -8.55 8.06
N TYR A 126 17.41 -7.23 8.24
CA TYR A 126 16.61 -6.57 9.26
C TYR A 126 15.95 -5.32 8.68
N ARG A 127 14.92 -4.88 9.37
CA ARG A 127 14.23 -3.62 9.05
C ARG A 127 14.32 -2.67 10.22
N ILE A 128 14.11 -1.39 9.98
CA ILE A 128 14.11 -0.35 11.01
C ILE A 128 12.71 0.22 11.14
N LEU A 129 12.19 0.20 12.36
CA LEU A 129 10.86 0.70 12.71
C LEU A 129 10.70 2.17 12.26
N GLN A 130 9.62 2.47 11.54
CA GLN A 130 9.26 3.77 10.97
C GLN A 130 10.31 4.36 9.99
N GLU A 131 11.23 3.53 9.48
CA GLU A 131 12.16 3.92 8.41
C GLU A 131 12.08 2.98 7.22
N SER A 132 11.98 1.69 7.48
CA SER A 132 11.88 0.64 6.46
C SER A 132 10.89 -0.47 6.82
N TRP A 133 10.20 -0.32 7.93
CA TRP A 133 9.14 -1.19 8.39
C TRP A 133 8.10 -0.43 9.22
N TRP A 134 6.83 -0.73 8.99
CA TRP A 134 5.69 -0.16 9.71
C TRP A 134 4.72 -1.26 10.13
N PRO A 135 4.15 -1.21 11.36
CA PRO A 135 3.15 -2.18 11.81
C PRO A 135 1.93 -2.27 10.89
N GLN A 136 1.65 -1.18 10.16
CA GLN A 136 0.55 -1.06 9.21
C GLN A 136 0.70 -1.94 7.97
N GLU A 137 1.86 -2.60 7.75
CA GLU A 137 1.98 -3.62 6.69
C GLU A 137 0.96 -4.75 6.88
N LEU A 138 0.59 -5.04 8.13
CA LEU A 138 -0.44 -6.01 8.46
C LEU A 138 -1.79 -5.33 8.69
N PRO A 139 -2.90 -5.99 8.28
CA PRO A 139 -4.22 -5.46 8.53
C PRO A 139 -4.55 -5.44 10.02
N THR A 140 -5.23 -4.39 10.45
CA THR A 140 -5.86 -4.34 11.77
C THR A 140 -7.14 -5.17 11.81
N GLU A 141 -7.56 -5.57 13.00
CA GLU A 141 -8.87 -6.24 13.19
C GLU A 141 -10.03 -5.38 12.64
N GLY A 142 -9.93 -4.04 12.80
CA GLY A 142 -10.92 -3.10 12.25
C GLY A 142 -11.04 -3.18 10.73
N GLU A 143 -9.91 -3.23 10.01
CA GLU A 143 -9.88 -3.35 8.55
C GLU A 143 -10.41 -4.73 8.09
N LEU A 144 -10.08 -5.81 8.81
CA LEU A 144 -10.61 -7.14 8.53
C LEU A 144 -12.14 -7.15 8.67
N GLN A 145 -12.67 -6.61 9.76
CA GLN A 145 -14.12 -6.53 10.01
C GLN A 145 -14.81 -5.60 9.00
N GLU A 146 -14.18 -4.51 8.59
CA GLU A 146 -14.72 -3.63 7.54
C GLU A 146 -14.78 -4.36 6.19
N GLY A 147 -13.70 -5.08 5.83
CA GLY A 147 -13.66 -5.90 4.63
C GLY A 147 -14.76 -6.95 4.59
N LEU A 148 -14.97 -7.68 5.70
CA LEU A 148 -16.05 -8.66 5.80
C LEU A 148 -17.43 -8.02 5.62
N ARG A 149 -17.71 -6.88 6.30
CA ARG A 149 -18.98 -6.16 6.13
C ARG A 149 -19.19 -5.66 4.69
N ASN A 150 -18.13 -5.20 4.05
CA ASN A 150 -18.22 -4.76 2.66
C ASN A 150 -18.51 -5.94 1.73
N LEU A 151 -17.82 -7.07 1.89
CA LEU A 151 -18.08 -8.29 1.11
C LEU A 151 -19.51 -8.83 1.35
N GLU A 152 -20.01 -8.77 2.58
CA GLU A 152 -21.39 -9.18 2.90
C GLU A 152 -22.43 -8.39 2.09
N ARG A 153 -22.23 -7.08 1.88
CA ARG A 153 -23.10 -6.25 1.02
C ARG A 153 -23.13 -6.71 -0.42
N TYR A 154 -22.08 -7.36 -0.87
CA TYR A 154 -21.94 -7.94 -2.20
C TYR A 154 -22.23 -9.46 -2.19
N HIS A 155 -22.83 -9.98 -1.14
CA HIS A 155 -23.13 -11.43 -0.96
C HIS A 155 -21.89 -12.32 -1.12
N TYR A 156 -20.70 -11.78 -0.81
CA TYR A 156 -19.37 -12.43 -1.02
C TYR A 156 -19.07 -12.74 -2.49
N GLU A 157 -19.74 -12.07 -3.41
CA GLU A 157 -19.54 -12.20 -4.86
C GLU A 157 -18.98 -10.89 -5.41
N VAL A 158 -17.72 -10.90 -5.81
CA VAL A 158 -17.03 -9.78 -6.48
C VAL A 158 -16.38 -10.29 -7.76
N ASP A 159 -16.29 -9.42 -8.79
CA ASP A 159 -15.67 -9.83 -10.07
C ASP A 159 -14.16 -10.02 -9.92
N TYR A 160 -13.50 -9.19 -9.12
CA TYR A 160 -12.05 -9.20 -8.95
C TYR A 160 -11.66 -9.01 -7.48
N VAL A 161 -10.58 -9.70 -7.10
CA VAL A 161 -9.88 -9.47 -5.82
C VAL A 161 -8.50 -8.93 -6.16
N VAL A 162 -8.14 -7.81 -5.56
CA VAL A 162 -6.85 -7.14 -5.75
C VAL A 162 -6.06 -7.20 -4.44
N PRO A 163 -5.29 -8.27 -4.19
CA PRO A 163 -4.46 -8.42 -3.01
C PRO A 163 -3.02 -7.99 -3.30
N HIS A 164 -2.25 -7.84 -2.23
CA HIS A 164 -0.79 -7.93 -2.27
C HIS A 164 -0.38 -9.22 -1.57
N CYS A 165 0.50 -10.03 -2.20
CA CYS A 165 0.93 -11.33 -1.71
C CYS A 165 -0.23 -12.32 -1.49
N CYS A 166 -0.40 -13.22 -2.43
CA CYS A 166 -1.23 -14.41 -2.24
C CYS A 166 -0.38 -15.46 -1.51
N GLY A 167 -0.76 -15.80 -0.27
CA GLY A 167 -0.16 -16.90 0.49
C GLY A 167 -0.35 -18.25 -0.16
#